data_ee2a70136e9ef2a3050984f8c5778abe
#
_entry.id   ee2a70136e9ef2a3050984f8c5778abe
#
_cell.length_a   1.000
_cell.length_b   1.000
_cell.length_c   1.000
_cell.angle_alpha   90.00
_cell.angle_beta   90.00
_cell.angle_gamma   90.00
#
_symmetry.space_group_name_H-M   'P 1'
#
loop_
_entity.id
_entity.type
_entity.pdbx_description
1 polymer ?
#
loop_
_entity_poly.entity_id
_entity_poly.type
_entity_poly.pdbx_seq_one_letter_code
_entity_poly.pdbx_strand_id
1 'polypeptide(L)'
;MESINNRRTIRKYKQEDISASLLNDLLEKAFRASTMGNMQLYSVIVTRDKQMKERLAPAHFNQPMVTGAPVVLTFCADFNRFSKWCRERKAVPGYDNPISFLNAATDALLVTQNFCTLAEENGLGICFLGTTIYNPDQIIDILQLPELVMPVATITVGYPDECPPQVDRLPIEGILHEELYHDYTKEDIDRIYRYKAVSYTHLRAHETTLH
;
A
#
# COMPACT_ATOMS: atom_id res chain seq x y z
N MET A 1 11.93 2.93 -17.73
CA MET A 1 11.10 2.42 -16.57
C MET A 1 10.23 1.27 -17.06
N GLU A 2 10.86 0.11 -17.25
CA GLU A 2 10.12 -1.10 -17.66
C GLU A 2 9.24 -1.67 -16.55
N SER A 3 9.59 -1.46 -15.29
CA SER A 3 8.81 -1.94 -14.14
C SER A 3 7.38 -1.43 -14.16
N ILE A 4 7.15 -0.14 -14.47
CA ILE A 4 5.80 0.43 -14.53
C ILE A 4 4.98 -0.23 -15.64
N ASN A 5 5.58 -0.42 -16.84
CA ASN A 5 4.90 -1.04 -17.98
C ASN A 5 4.61 -2.53 -17.74
N ASN A 6 5.50 -3.21 -17.03
CA ASN A 6 5.43 -4.65 -16.79
C ASN A 6 4.85 -5.00 -15.40
N ARG A 7 4.38 -4.00 -14.66
CA ARG A 7 3.90 -4.17 -13.28
C ARG A 7 2.78 -5.21 -13.20
N ARG A 8 2.96 -6.14 -12.24
CA ARG A 8 1.96 -7.15 -11.88
C ARG A 8 2.02 -7.44 -10.39
N THR A 9 0.91 -7.86 -9.82
CA THR A 9 0.86 -8.23 -8.41
C THR A 9 1.43 -9.63 -8.23
N ILE A 10 2.45 -9.77 -7.37
CA ILE A 10 3.10 -11.05 -7.05
C ILE A 10 2.63 -11.51 -5.67
N ARG A 11 2.11 -12.74 -5.59
CA ARG A 11 1.61 -13.35 -4.36
C ARG A 11 2.36 -14.60 -3.94
N LYS A 12 3.23 -15.13 -4.82
CA LYS A 12 4.11 -16.26 -4.52
C LYS A 12 5.56 -15.80 -4.62
N TYR A 13 6.33 -16.17 -3.63
CA TYR A 13 7.72 -15.73 -3.47
C TYR A 13 8.64 -16.91 -3.33
N LYS A 14 9.86 -16.78 -3.85
CA LYS A 14 10.95 -17.71 -3.59
C LYS A 14 11.27 -17.71 -2.09
N GLN A 15 11.79 -18.83 -1.61
CA GLN A 15 12.33 -18.96 -0.24
C GLN A 15 13.74 -18.35 -0.18
N GLU A 16 13.83 -17.08 -0.54
CA GLU A 16 15.04 -16.29 -0.59
C GLU A 16 14.82 -14.99 0.18
N ASP A 17 15.71 -14.69 1.11
CA ASP A 17 15.57 -13.48 1.93
C ASP A 17 16.11 -12.25 1.18
N ILE A 18 15.51 -11.10 1.48
CA ILE A 18 15.97 -9.81 0.99
C ILE A 18 17.00 -9.28 1.99
N SER A 19 18.23 -9.00 1.52
CA SER A 19 19.25 -8.46 2.41
C SER A 19 18.80 -7.15 3.07
N ALA A 20 19.23 -6.94 4.32
CA ALA A 20 18.90 -5.71 5.03
C ALA A 20 19.45 -4.48 4.31
N SER A 21 20.62 -4.59 3.68
CA SER A 21 21.22 -3.49 2.92
C SER A 21 20.38 -3.11 1.70
N LEU A 22 19.89 -4.08 0.93
CA LEU A 22 19.01 -3.79 -0.22
C LEU A 22 17.70 -3.17 0.24
N LEU A 23 17.06 -3.74 1.26
CA LEU A 23 15.79 -3.20 1.77
C LEU A 23 15.94 -1.77 2.27
N ASN A 24 17.01 -1.48 3.03
CA ASN A 24 17.28 -0.13 3.54
C ASN A 24 17.55 0.86 2.41
N ASP A 25 18.37 0.49 1.42
CA ASP A 25 18.65 1.33 0.25
C ASP A 25 17.36 1.69 -0.52
N LEU A 26 16.46 0.70 -0.72
CA LEU A 26 15.18 0.93 -1.36
C LEU A 26 14.25 1.83 -0.53
N LEU A 27 14.21 1.65 0.78
CA LEU A 27 13.43 2.50 1.68
C LEU A 27 13.95 3.93 1.72
N GLU A 28 15.27 4.13 1.83
CA GLU A 28 15.89 5.47 1.81
C GLU A 28 15.58 6.23 0.53
N LYS A 29 15.64 5.54 -0.62
CA LYS A 29 15.23 6.12 -1.91
C LYS A 29 13.73 6.42 -1.95
N ALA A 30 12.90 5.51 -1.40
CA ALA A 30 11.45 5.72 -1.34
C ALA A 30 11.08 6.93 -0.48
N PHE A 31 11.82 7.19 0.60
CA PHE A 31 11.63 8.36 1.48
C PHE A 31 11.92 9.71 0.79
N ARG A 32 12.40 9.70 -0.45
CA ARG A 32 12.49 10.91 -1.29
C ARG A 32 11.15 11.31 -1.94
N ALA A 33 10.07 10.57 -1.68
CA ALA A 33 8.73 10.95 -2.09
C ALA A 33 8.34 12.34 -1.56
N SER A 34 7.39 13.00 -2.22
CA SER A 34 6.83 14.26 -1.74
C SER A 34 6.16 14.07 -0.39
N THR A 35 6.32 15.03 0.51
CA THR A 35 5.68 15.03 1.82
C THR A 35 5.05 16.37 2.14
N MET A 36 3.98 16.36 2.93
CA MET A 36 3.30 17.58 3.36
C MET A 36 4.21 18.42 4.27
N GLY A 37 4.49 19.66 3.85
CA GLY A 37 5.29 20.60 4.62
C GLY A 37 6.68 20.08 5.01
N ASN A 38 7.23 19.12 4.31
CA ASN A 38 8.48 18.42 4.63
C ASN A 38 8.49 17.77 6.04
N MET A 39 7.32 17.38 6.57
CA MET A 39 7.19 16.82 7.91
C MET A 39 7.47 15.30 7.97
N GLN A 40 7.42 14.60 6.84
CA GLN A 40 7.55 13.15 6.70
C GLN A 40 6.64 12.40 7.70
N LEU A 41 5.34 12.56 7.51
CA LEU A 41 4.30 12.12 8.45
C LEU A 41 3.98 10.62 8.32
N TYR A 42 4.98 9.80 8.21
CA TYR A 42 4.84 8.34 8.06
C TYR A 42 5.89 7.59 8.86
N SER A 43 5.57 6.36 9.19
CA SER A 43 6.49 5.34 9.70
C SER A 43 6.30 4.04 8.94
N VAL A 44 7.36 3.24 8.87
CA VAL A 44 7.35 1.94 8.20
C VAL A 44 7.81 0.87 9.18
N ILE A 45 6.97 -0.16 9.37
CA ILE A 45 7.33 -1.31 10.19
C ILE A 45 7.71 -2.47 9.27
N VAL A 46 8.91 -3.00 9.45
CA VAL A 46 9.44 -4.15 8.72
C VAL A 46 9.19 -5.41 9.56
N THR A 47 8.39 -6.34 9.04
CA THR A 47 8.10 -7.62 9.68
C THR A 47 8.73 -8.74 8.87
N ARG A 48 9.72 -9.43 9.46
CA ARG A 48 10.40 -10.63 8.91
C ARG A 48 10.11 -11.86 9.75
N ASP A 49 9.93 -11.68 11.05
CA ASP A 49 9.71 -12.75 12.00
C ASP A 49 8.46 -13.56 11.64
N LYS A 50 8.61 -14.87 11.61
CA LYS A 50 7.54 -15.80 11.21
C LYS A 50 6.35 -15.73 12.14
N GLN A 51 6.58 -15.70 13.45
CA GLN A 51 5.49 -15.65 14.43
C GLN A 51 4.73 -14.32 14.35
N MET A 52 5.44 -13.21 14.12
CA MET A 52 4.82 -11.91 13.92
C MET A 52 3.97 -11.88 12.65
N LYS A 53 4.44 -12.47 11.54
CA LYS A 53 3.64 -12.62 10.32
C LYS A 53 2.40 -13.50 10.52
N GLU A 54 2.52 -14.58 11.27
CA GLU A 54 1.39 -15.43 11.65
C GLU A 54 0.37 -14.68 12.50
N ARG A 55 0.80 -13.80 13.40
CA ARG A 55 -0.09 -12.91 14.17
C ARG A 55 -0.79 -11.86 13.30
N LEU A 56 -0.11 -11.32 12.29
CA LEU A 56 -0.69 -10.35 11.35
C LEU A 56 -1.66 -10.97 10.34
N ALA A 57 -1.52 -12.26 10.03
CA ALA A 57 -2.30 -12.90 8.99
C ALA A 57 -3.83 -12.78 9.18
N PRO A 58 -4.42 -12.93 10.38
CA PRO A 58 -5.86 -12.74 10.59
C PRO A 58 -6.34 -11.33 10.23
N ALA A 59 -5.58 -10.28 10.54
CA ALA A 59 -5.92 -8.91 10.18
C ALA A 59 -6.01 -8.71 8.66
N HIS A 60 -5.35 -9.58 7.90
CA HIS A 60 -5.37 -9.62 6.44
C HIS A 60 -6.18 -10.81 5.89
N PHE A 61 -7.20 -11.27 6.63
CA PHE A 61 -8.09 -12.39 6.23
C PHE A 61 -7.33 -13.69 5.88
N ASN A 62 -6.21 -13.95 6.57
CA ASN A 62 -5.33 -15.10 6.37
C ASN A 62 -4.85 -15.27 4.91
N GLN A 63 -4.64 -14.17 4.21
CA GLN A 63 -4.10 -14.23 2.86
C GLN A 63 -2.70 -14.88 2.85
N PRO A 64 -2.46 -15.93 2.04
CA PRO A 64 -1.24 -16.74 2.13
C PRO A 64 0.07 -15.96 1.93
N MET A 65 0.04 -14.86 1.16
CA MET A 65 1.23 -14.04 0.91
C MET A 65 1.73 -13.34 2.18
N VAL A 66 0.90 -13.13 3.19
CA VAL A 66 1.33 -12.49 4.46
C VAL A 66 2.35 -13.33 5.19
N THR A 67 2.12 -14.64 5.28
CA THR A 67 3.05 -15.58 5.90
C THR A 67 4.13 -16.08 4.94
N GLY A 68 3.81 -16.16 3.64
CA GLY A 68 4.70 -16.69 2.61
C GLY A 68 5.77 -15.74 2.11
N ALA A 69 5.59 -14.41 2.25
CA ALA A 69 6.60 -13.45 1.83
C ALA A 69 7.78 -13.39 2.81
N PRO A 70 9.02 -13.18 2.33
CA PRO A 70 10.16 -12.96 3.22
C PRO A 70 10.01 -11.69 4.05
N VAL A 71 9.39 -10.65 3.50
CA VAL A 71 9.20 -9.35 4.17
C VAL A 71 7.75 -8.87 4.02
N VAL A 72 7.19 -8.38 5.12
CA VAL A 72 5.94 -7.61 5.14
C VAL A 72 6.28 -6.19 5.62
N LEU A 73 5.84 -5.18 4.88
CA LEU A 73 6.03 -3.77 5.24
C LEU A 73 4.66 -3.17 5.55
N THR A 74 4.51 -2.62 6.75
CA THR A 74 3.32 -1.85 7.13
C THR A 74 3.67 -0.37 7.17
N PHE A 75 3.04 0.41 6.30
CA PHE A 75 3.18 1.86 6.23
C PHE A 75 2.07 2.50 7.05
N CYS A 76 2.47 3.38 7.94
CA CYS A 76 1.56 4.05 8.88
C CYS A 76 1.56 5.56 8.63
N ALA A 77 0.38 6.17 8.69
CA ALA A 77 0.24 7.59 8.97
C ALA A 77 0.76 7.85 10.39
N ASP A 78 1.67 8.80 10.58
CA ASP A 78 2.36 9.03 11.86
C ASP A 78 2.51 10.50 12.17
N PHE A 79 1.65 11.03 13.02
CA PHE A 79 1.80 12.33 13.65
C PHE A 79 2.40 12.27 15.07
N ASN A 80 2.63 11.08 15.63
CA ASN A 80 3.21 10.94 16.96
C ASN A 80 4.61 11.53 17.03
N ARG A 81 5.47 11.17 16.07
CA ARG A 81 6.85 11.67 16.02
C ARG A 81 6.91 13.20 15.92
N PHE A 82 6.15 13.80 15.02
CA PHE A 82 6.11 15.24 14.82
C PHE A 82 5.49 15.98 16.02
N SER A 83 4.42 15.41 16.61
CA SER A 83 3.81 15.98 17.81
C SER A 83 4.75 15.94 19.02
N LYS A 84 5.53 14.89 19.19
CA LYS A 84 6.58 14.83 20.21
C LYS A 84 7.64 15.90 19.99
N TRP A 85 8.11 16.06 18.76
CA TRP A 85 9.06 17.12 18.42
C TRP A 85 8.51 18.52 18.72
N CYS A 86 7.24 18.80 18.41
CA CYS A 86 6.60 20.07 18.77
C CYS A 86 6.62 20.32 20.29
N ARG A 87 6.24 19.31 21.09
CA ARG A 87 6.24 19.43 22.57
C ARG A 87 7.65 19.69 23.12
N GLU A 88 8.66 19.02 22.60
CA GLU A 88 10.07 19.27 22.97
C GLU A 88 10.52 20.72 22.63
N ARG A 89 9.89 21.36 21.66
CA ARG A 89 10.11 22.76 21.28
C ARG A 89 9.13 23.72 21.95
N LYS A 90 8.38 23.25 22.96
CA LYS A 90 7.37 24.02 23.72
C LYS A 90 6.24 24.58 22.83
N ALA A 91 5.98 23.95 21.70
CA ALA A 91 4.83 24.19 20.85
C ALA A 91 3.68 23.27 21.20
N VAL A 92 2.44 23.73 20.99
CA VAL A 92 1.23 22.92 21.19
C VAL A 92 0.85 22.29 19.85
N PRO A 93 0.98 20.97 19.67
CA PRO A 93 0.56 20.31 18.44
C PRO A 93 -0.95 20.26 18.32
N GLY A 94 -1.49 20.54 17.11
CA GLY A 94 -2.92 20.50 16.81
C GLY A 94 -3.26 19.49 15.71
N TYR A 95 -2.62 18.28 15.74
CA TYR A 95 -2.68 17.32 14.64
C TYR A 95 -3.64 16.15 14.88
N ASP A 96 -4.41 16.19 15.96
CA ASP A 96 -5.44 15.19 16.27
C ASP A 96 -6.77 15.57 15.61
N ASN A 97 -6.82 15.42 14.30
CA ASN A 97 -8.02 15.73 13.52
C ASN A 97 -7.99 15.00 12.14
N PRO A 98 -9.16 14.84 11.47
CA PRO A 98 -9.26 14.11 10.21
C PRO A 98 -8.41 14.68 9.07
N ILE A 99 -8.20 16.00 8.99
CA ILE A 99 -7.40 16.63 7.93
C ILE A 99 -5.93 16.26 8.12
N SER A 100 -5.43 16.30 9.35
CA SER A 100 -4.07 15.87 9.67
C SER A 100 -3.88 14.39 9.36
N PHE A 101 -4.85 13.54 9.71
CA PHE A 101 -4.80 12.13 9.34
C PHE A 101 -4.72 11.93 7.82
N LEU A 102 -5.53 12.64 7.04
CA LEU A 102 -5.51 12.55 5.58
C LEU A 102 -4.14 12.97 5.01
N ASN A 103 -3.54 14.04 5.54
CA ASN A 103 -2.20 14.47 5.15
C ASN A 103 -1.14 13.39 5.42
N ALA A 104 -1.16 12.81 6.62
CA ALA A 104 -0.22 11.75 6.99
C ALA A 104 -0.46 10.45 6.18
N ALA A 105 -1.71 10.09 5.92
CA ALA A 105 -2.05 8.95 5.07
C ALA A 105 -1.58 9.17 3.62
N THR A 106 -1.71 10.37 3.09
CA THR A 106 -1.20 10.75 1.76
C THR A 106 0.33 10.58 1.70
N ASP A 107 1.07 11.12 2.67
CA ASP A 107 2.52 10.96 2.75
C ASP A 107 2.93 9.47 2.77
N ALA A 108 2.26 8.66 3.60
CA ALA A 108 2.52 7.23 3.71
C ALA A 108 2.25 6.48 2.40
N LEU A 109 1.15 6.80 1.70
CA LEU A 109 0.79 6.16 0.43
C LEU A 109 1.73 6.54 -0.71
N LEU A 110 2.20 7.80 -0.77
CA LEU A 110 3.21 8.25 -1.74
C LEU A 110 4.52 7.48 -1.56
N VAL A 111 4.99 7.35 -0.32
CA VAL A 111 6.19 6.56 0.00
C VAL A 111 5.98 5.08 -0.33
N THR A 112 4.81 4.52 -0.02
CA THR A 112 4.49 3.12 -0.33
C THR A 112 4.59 2.86 -1.84
N GLN A 113 3.97 3.71 -2.66
CA GLN A 113 4.01 3.53 -4.11
C GLN A 113 5.42 3.74 -4.68
N ASN A 114 6.16 4.72 -4.15
CA ASN A 114 7.55 4.94 -4.55
C ASN A 114 8.43 3.70 -4.25
N PHE A 115 8.27 3.13 -3.05
CA PHE A 115 8.94 1.87 -2.68
C PHE A 115 8.55 0.71 -3.62
N CYS A 116 7.26 0.55 -3.92
CA CYS A 116 6.80 -0.50 -4.84
C CYS A 116 7.49 -0.42 -6.20
N THR A 117 7.57 0.79 -6.77
CA THR A 117 8.24 1.01 -8.06
C THR A 117 9.73 0.66 -7.99
N LEU A 118 10.41 1.12 -6.93
CA LEU A 118 11.84 0.83 -6.73
C LEU A 118 12.09 -0.66 -6.50
N ALA A 119 11.23 -1.35 -5.76
CA ALA A 119 11.34 -2.77 -5.51
C ALA A 119 11.22 -3.57 -6.83
N GLU A 120 10.23 -3.25 -7.66
CA GLU A 120 10.02 -3.88 -8.96
C GLU A 120 11.17 -3.59 -9.94
N GLU A 121 11.75 -2.39 -9.94
CA GLU A 121 12.96 -2.05 -10.72
C GLU A 121 14.19 -2.88 -10.31
N ASN A 122 14.22 -3.34 -9.05
CA ASN A 122 15.29 -4.17 -8.50
C ASN A 122 14.96 -5.67 -8.52
N GLY A 123 13.97 -6.09 -9.33
CA GLY A 123 13.64 -7.50 -9.54
C GLY A 123 12.84 -8.14 -8.38
N LEU A 124 12.34 -7.35 -7.44
CA LEU A 124 11.44 -7.82 -6.39
C LEU A 124 9.99 -7.79 -6.88
N GLY A 125 9.18 -8.72 -6.37
CA GLY A 125 7.74 -8.71 -6.54
C GLY A 125 7.05 -8.14 -5.31
N ILE A 126 5.92 -7.46 -5.52
CA ILE A 126 5.11 -6.89 -4.45
C ILE A 126 3.65 -7.29 -4.56
N CYS A 127 2.96 -7.36 -3.42
CA CYS A 127 1.50 -7.37 -3.35
C CYS A 127 1.03 -6.31 -2.35
N PHE A 128 0.27 -5.35 -2.84
CA PHE A 128 -0.39 -4.34 -2.00
C PHE A 128 -1.65 -4.96 -1.38
N LEU A 129 -1.74 -4.95 -0.05
CA LEU A 129 -2.86 -5.53 0.69
C LEU A 129 -3.89 -4.45 1.01
N GLY A 130 -4.99 -4.42 0.25
CA GLY A 130 -6.11 -3.51 0.50
C GLY A 130 -6.83 -3.77 1.83
N THR A 131 -6.57 -4.91 2.45
CA THR A 131 -7.18 -5.34 3.72
C THR A 131 -6.70 -4.58 4.96
N THR A 132 -5.64 -3.79 4.86
CA THR A 132 -5.06 -3.03 5.98
C THR A 132 -6.07 -2.14 6.68
N ILE A 133 -6.94 -1.48 5.92
CA ILE A 133 -7.92 -0.53 6.44
C ILE A 133 -9.22 -1.20 6.95
N TYR A 134 -9.38 -2.52 6.78
CA TYR A 134 -10.55 -3.25 7.28
C TYR A 134 -10.42 -3.65 8.74
N ASN A 135 -9.21 -3.96 9.20
CA ASN A 135 -8.93 -4.39 10.56
C ASN A 135 -7.75 -3.62 11.17
N PRO A 136 -7.75 -2.27 11.12
CA PRO A 136 -6.62 -1.48 11.60
C PRO A 136 -6.35 -1.71 13.09
N ASP A 137 -7.38 -1.89 13.91
CA ASP A 137 -7.27 -2.10 15.36
C ASP A 137 -6.42 -3.34 15.68
N GLN A 138 -6.64 -4.44 14.96
CA GLN A 138 -5.82 -5.65 15.14
C GLN A 138 -4.35 -5.40 14.79
N ILE A 139 -4.08 -4.64 13.74
CA ILE A 139 -2.70 -4.30 13.33
C ILE A 139 -2.05 -3.37 14.36
N ILE A 140 -2.80 -2.39 14.88
CA ILE A 140 -2.34 -1.47 15.94
C ILE A 140 -1.91 -2.28 17.16
N ASP A 141 -2.77 -3.19 17.65
CA ASP A 141 -2.50 -4.02 18.82
C ASP A 141 -1.30 -4.94 18.61
N ILE A 142 -1.22 -5.62 17.44
CA ILE A 142 -0.15 -6.56 17.15
C ILE A 142 1.21 -5.85 17.03
N LEU A 143 1.24 -4.71 16.36
CA LEU A 143 2.45 -3.92 16.13
C LEU A 143 2.74 -2.91 17.23
N GLN A 144 1.87 -2.82 18.26
CA GLN A 144 1.98 -1.90 19.39
C GLN A 144 2.13 -0.43 18.95
N LEU A 145 1.29 -0.04 17.98
CA LEU A 145 1.32 1.32 17.47
C LEU A 145 0.81 2.31 18.53
N PRO A 146 1.52 3.41 18.78
CA PRO A 146 1.07 4.41 19.74
C PRO A 146 -0.06 5.28 19.20
N GLU A 147 -0.63 6.14 20.05
CA GLU A 147 -1.55 7.18 19.60
C GLU A 147 -0.97 8.02 18.45
N LEU A 148 -1.84 8.48 17.56
CA LEU A 148 -1.51 9.22 16.34
C LEU A 148 -0.67 8.43 15.31
N VAL A 149 -0.62 7.11 15.43
CA VAL A 149 -0.03 6.22 14.41
C VAL A 149 -1.07 5.21 13.97
N MET A 150 -1.41 5.23 12.67
CA MET A 150 -2.43 4.35 12.11
C MET A 150 -1.91 3.65 10.84
N PRO A 151 -2.07 2.32 10.69
CA PRO A 151 -1.66 1.60 9.49
C PRO A 151 -2.58 1.99 8.32
N VAL A 152 -2.01 2.35 7.18
CA VAL A 152 -2.78 2.76 5.98
C VAL A 152 -2.51 1.88 4.78
N ALA A 153 -1.34 1.25 4.73
CA ALA A 153 -0.98 0.31 3.67
C ALA A 153 -0.08 -0.80 4.20
N THR A 154 -0.30 -2.02 3.74
CA THR A 154 0.62 -3.13 3.96
C THR A 154 0.98 -3.73 2.61
N ILE A 155 2.26 -4.03 2.41
CA ILE A 155 2.72 -4.74 1.22
C ILE A 155 3.54 -5.96 1.63
N THR A 156 3.42 -7.02 0.86
CA THR A 156 4.33 -8.16 0.92
C THR A 156 5.38 -8.03 -0.17
N VAL A 157 6.62 -8.37 0.14
CA VAL A 157 7.78 -8.17 -0.75
C VAL A 157 8.67 -9.40 -0.74
N GLY A 158 9.16 -9.82 -1.91
CA GLY A 158 10.08 -10.95 -2.07
C GLY A 158 10.51 -11.14 -3.51
N TYR A 159 11.45 -12.04 -3.76
CA TYR A 159 11.76 -12.44 -5.13
C TYR A 159 10.60 -13.24 -5.70
N PRO A 160 10.08 -12.89 -6.91
CA PRO A 160 8.90 -13.53 -7.47
C PRO A 160 9.15 -15.00 -7.81
N ASP A 161 8.19 -15.86 -7.44
CA ASP A 161 8.13 -17.27 -7.83
C ASP A 161 6.92 -17.55 -8.74
N GLU A 162 6.41 -16.52 -9.36
CA GLU A 162 5.32 -16.57 -10.34
C GLU A 162 5.43 -15.41 -11.32
N CYS A 163 4.78 -15.57 -12.48
CA CYS A 163 4.64 -14.50 -13.47
C CYS A 163 3.17 -14.46 -13.94
N PRO A 164 2.25 -13.94 -13.12
CA PRO A 164 0.85 -13.89 -13.49
C PRO A 164 0.62 -12.92 -14.68
N PRO A 165 -0.49 -13.06 -15.42
CA PRO A 165 -0.83 -12.10 -16.46
C PRO A 165 -1.03 -10.71 -15.86
N GLN A 166 -0.74 -9.68 -16.64
CA GLN A 166 -1.09 -8.32 -16.27
C GLN A 166 -2.60 -8.16 -16.25
N VAL A 167 -3.07 -7.40 -15.26
CA VAL A 167 -4.46 -6.95 -15.23
C VAL A 167 -4.59 -5.66 -16.05
N ASP A 168 -5.72 -5.54 -16.75
CA ASP A 168 -6.08 -4.38 -17.52
C ASP A 168 -6.17 -3.09 -16.68
N ARG A 169 -6.17 -1.97 -17.38
CA ARG A 169 -6.47 -0.64 -16.83
C ARG A 169 -7.59 -0.02 -17.64
N LEU A 170 -8.31 0.89 -17.04
CA LEU A 170 -9.26 1.71 -17.80
C LEU A 170 -8.50 2.51 -18.87
N PRO A 171 -9.13 2.74 -20.04
CA PRO A 171 -8.56 3.63 -21.03
C PRO A 171 -8.45 5.05 -20.49
N ILE A 172 -7.52 5.84 -21.05
CA ILE A 172 -7.21 7.17 -20.53
C ILE A 172 -8.41 8.10 -20.49
N GLU A 173 -9.28 8.00 -21.49
CA GLU A 173 -10.53 8.79 -21.59
C GLU A 173 -11.56 8.48 -20.48
N GLY A 174 -11.35 7.40 -19.75
CA GLY A 174 -12.18 7.05 -18.59
C GLY A 174 -11.67 7.64 -17.28
N ILE A 175 -10.57 8.38 -17.28
CA ILE A 175 -9.93 8.88 -16.06
C ILE A 175 -9.50 10.35 -16.23
N LEU A 176 -9.04 10.72 -17.44
CA LEU A 176 -8.52 12.06 -17.72
C LEU A 176 -9.65 13.00 -18.13
N HIS A 177 -9.73 14.13 -17.44
CA HIS A 177 -10.60 15.26 -17.80
C HIS A 177 -9.72 16.48 -18.05
N GLU A 178 -10.00 17.23 -19.09
CA GLU A 178 -9.31 18.47 -19.39
C GLU A 178 -10.12 19.66 -18.83
N GLU A 179 -9.47 20.56 -18.12
CA GLU A 179 -9.99 21.77 -17.49
C GLU A 179 -11.10 21.51 -16.46
N LEU A 180 -12.18 20.82 -16.83
CA LEU A 180 -13.35 20.58 -16.01
C LEU A 180 -13.68 19.09 -15.95
N TYR A 181 -14.27 18.66 -14.83
CA TYR A 181 -14.84 17.32 -14.74
C TYR A 181 -16.08 17.22 -15.62
N HIS A 182 -16.10 16.22 -16.49
CA HIS A 182 -17.26 15.88 -17.31
C HIS A 182 -17.87 14.58 -16.79
N ASP A 183 -19.16 14.62 -16.45
CA ASP A 183 -19.86 13.42 -15.99
C ASP A 183 -20.09 12.43 -17.15
N TYR A 184 -20.26 11.17 -16.80
CA TYR A 184 -20.33 10.07 -17.77
C TYR A 184 -21.78 9.78 -18.18
N THR A 185 -22.01 9.69 -19.48
CA THR A 185 -23.26 9.14 -20.03
C THR A 185 -23.24 7.61 -19.93
N LYS A 186 -24.40 7.00 -20.17
CA LYS A 186 -24.49 5.53 -20.24
C LYS A 186 -23.55 4.97 -21.33
N GLU A 187 -23.51 5.62 -22.47
CA GLU A 187 -22.68 5.26 -23.62
C GLU A 187 -21.17 5.35 -23.27
N ASP A 188 -20.78 6.34 -22.49
CA ASP A 188 -19.39 6.47 -21.99
C ASP A 188 -19.04 5.31 -21.07
N ILE A 189 -19.90 4.98 -20.11
CA ILE A 189 -19.68 3.86 -19.20
C ILE A 189 -19.58 2.54 -19.96
N ASP A 190 -20.49 2.27 -20.91
CA ASP A 190 -20.48 1.06 -21.73
C ASP A 190 -19.16 0.96 -22.53
N ARG A 191 -18.66 2.07 -23.07
CA ARG A 191 -17.39 2.14 -23.81
C ARG A 191 -16.19 1.94 -22.89
N ILE A 192 -16.09 2.65 -21.77
CA ILE A 192 -14.96 2.63 -20.84
C ILE A 192 -14.79 1.25 -20.23
N TYR A 193 -15.89 0.59 -19.86
CA TYR A 193 -15.88 -0.70 -19.18
C TYR A 193 -16.07 -1.90 -20.11
N ARG A 194 -16.10 -1.71 -21.44
CA ARG A 194 -16.37 -2.75 -22.41
C ARG A 194 -15.52 -4.01 -22.21
N TYR A 195 -14.23 -3.85 -21.93
CA TYR A 195 -13.32 -5.00 -21.73
C TYR A 195 -13.54 -5.68 -20.38
N LYS A 196 -13.95 -4.92 -19.36
CA LYS A 196 -14.28 -5.50 -18.04
C LYS A 196 -15.62 -6.25 -18.07
N ALA A 197 -16.59 -5.79 -18.85
CA ALA A 197 -17.89 -6.44 -18.96
C ALA A 197 -17.79 -7.89 -19.49
N VAL A 198 -16.83 -8.18 -20.37
CA VAL A 198 -16.56 -9.55 -20.88
C VAL A 198 -15.93 -10.43 -19.78
N SER A 199 -15.15 -9.83 -18.88
CA SER A 199 -14.50 -10.50 -17.73
C SER A 199 -15.44 -10.64 -16.53
N TYR A 200 -16.47 -9.78 -16.40
CA TYR A 200 -17.38 -9.72 -15.25
C TYR A 200 -18.36 -10.88 -15.13
N THR A 201 -18.61 -11.64 -16.19
CA THR A 201 -19.33 -12.90 -16.11
C THR A 201 -18.64 -13.93 -15.23
N HIS A 202 -17.32 -13.82 -15.05
CA HIS A 202 -16.54 -14.64 -14.12
C HIS A 202 -16.40 -14.04 -12.70
N LEU A 203 -16.53 -12.72 -12.56
CA LEU A 203 -16.40 -12.06 -11.25
C LEU A 203 -17.67 -12.14 -10.40
N ARG A 204 -18.85 -12.18 -10.98
CA ARG A 204 -20.11 -12.37 -10.23
C ARG A 204 -20.17 -13.67 -9.42
N ALA A 205 -19.35 -14.67 -9.76
CA ALA A 205 -19.23 -15.90 -8.99
C ALA A 205 -18.41 -15.74 -7.69
N HIS A 206 -17.61 -14.66 -7.55
CA HIS A 206 -16.73 -14.43 -6.40
C HIS A 206 -17.20 -13.31 -5.47
N GLU A 207 -18.08 -12.40 -5.92
CA GLU A 207 -18.56 -11.27 -5.10
C GLU A 207 -19.80 -11.60 -4.23
N THR A 208 -20.43 -12.74 -4.42
CA THR A 208 -21.58 -13.19 -3.59
C THR A 208 -21.18 -13.77 -2.24
N THR A 209 -19.91 -13.73 -1.87
CA THR A 209 -19.39 -14.24 -0.59
C THR A 209 -18.89 -13.15 0.37
N LEU A 210 -19.17 -11.87 0.09
CA LEU A 210 -18.83 -10.75 0.98
C LEU A 210 -20.10 -10.04 1.49
N HIS A 211 -20.95 -10.82 2.17
CA HIS A 211 -21.99 -10.31 3.08
C HIS A 211 -22.00 -11.16 4.34
#